data_7a5a88d60531904656f8dbab27fe4c77
#
_entry.id   7a5a88d60531904656f8dbab27fe4c77
#
_cell.length_a   1.000
_cell.length_b   1.000
_cell.length_c   1.000
_cell.angle_alpha   90.00
_cell.angle_beta   90.00
_cell.angle_gamma   90.00
#
_symmetry.space_group_name_H-M   'P 1'
#
loop_
_entity.id
_entity.type
_entity.pdbx_description
1 polymer ?
#
loop_
_entity_poly.entity_id
_entity_poly.type
_entity_poly.pdbx_seq_one_letter_code
_entity_poly.pdbx_strand_id
1 'polypeptide(L)'
;MCGSVGSALELYAPFRVGMSRTLPSVLVLALDTSSAACVAAVVERAEGHAGRRECVLAQRSVVAGRRHGELLAPLLSSVLADAGQQVRDVDAVAVGVGPGPFTGLRVGVVTATALGQALGVPVHGVCSLDAIGAALPGRVAVAGDARRREVYWAAYEDGKRVAGPAVDRPQVLLELGVDRVVGAGATLYAEVLLGLADPTGPQYPPPVLVAHLALGTAGTAGTAGAAGAEGLPGTAGPDRLSPAPPIPLYLRRPDAVLPGPAKRVTA
;
A
#
# COMPACT_ATOMS: atom_id res chain seq x y z
N MET A 1 -23.79 30.25 0.76
CA MET A 1 -23.99 28.90 1.27
C MET A 1 -22.90 28.05 0.63
N CYS A 2 -21.79 27.92 1.36
CA CYS A 2 -20.59 27.23 0.87
C CYS A 2 -20.64 25.82 1.46
N GLY A 3 -20.93 24.81 0.63
CA GLY A 3 -20.85 23.40 1.02
C GLY A 3 -19.40 22.97 0.98
N SER A 4 -18.81 22.72 2.14
CA SER A 4 -17.48 22.13 2.27
C SER A 4 -17.52 20.71 1.77
N VAL A 5 -16.72 20.41 0.75
CA VAL A 5 -16.40 19.06 0.32
C VAL A 5 -15.48 18.47 1.39
N GLY A 6 -16.04 17.66 2.30
CA GLY A 6 -15.25 16.94 3.30
C GLY A 6 -14.26 16.02 2.59
N SER A 7 -13.00 16.14 2.94
CA SER A 7 -11.94 15.28 2.43
C SER A 7 -12.22 13.82 2.82
N ALA A 8 -11.98 12.86 1.93
CA ALA A 8 -12.20 11.42 2.15
C ALA A 8 -11.46 10.86 3.40
N LEU A 9 -10.56 11.63 3.98
CA LEU A 9 -9.85 11.32 5.22
C LEU A 9 -10.68 11.56 6.50
N GLU A 10 -11.72 12.40 6.47
CA GLU A 10 -12.58 12.64 7.64
C GLU A 10 -13.57 11.49 7.94
N LEU A 11 -13.78 10.57 7.01
CA LEU A 11 -14.64 9.39 7.22
C LEU A 11 -14.07 8.35 8.19
N TYR A 12 -12.82 8.48 8.59
CA TYR A 12 -12.12 7.52 9.47
C TYR A 12 -11.72 8.13 10.82
N ALA A 13 -12.66 8.80 11.49
CA ALA A 13 -12.45 9.25 12.87
C ALA A 13 -12.31 8.04 13.81
N PRO A 14 -11.35 8.03 14.75
CA PRO A 14 -11.19 6.93 15.69
C PRO A 14 -12.40 6.86 16.62
N PHE A 15 -13.20 5.82 16.48
CA PHE A 15 -14.34 5.56 17.37
C PHE A 15 -13.86 4.65 18.49
N ARG A 16 -13.69 5.21 19.69
CA ARG A 16 -13.40 4.45 20.92
C ARG A 16 -14.69 3.85 21.46
N VAL A 17 -14.89 2.55 21.30
CA VAL A 17 -15.79 1.78 22.16
C VAL A 17 -15.12 0.45 22.47
N GLY A 18 -14.87 0.21 23.74
CA GLY A 18 -14.57 -1.12 24.24
C GLY A 18 -15.81 -2.02 24.09
N MET A 19 -15.95 -2.64 22.94
CA MET A 19 -17.01 -3.63 22.70
C MET A 19 -16.40 -5.02 22.81
N SER A 20 -16.94 -5.80 23.74
CA SER A 20 -16.81 -7.25 23.75
C SER A 20 -17.12 -7.78 22.33
N ARG A 21 -16.24 -8.61 21.77
CA ARG A 21 -16.40 -9.28 20.48
C ARG A 21 -17.66 -10.17 20.51
N THR A 22 -18.82 -9.62 20.23
CA THR A 22 -20.11 -10.36 20.19
C THR A 22 -20.51 -10.80 18.78
N LEU A 23 -19.81 -10.31 17.74
CA LEU A 23 -19.98 -10.70 16.33
C LEU A 23 -18.65 -11.23 15.78
N PRO A 24 -18.67 -12.13 14.80
CA PRO A 24 -17.45 -12.57 14.14
C PRO A 24 -16.77 -11.37 13.48
N SER A 25 -15.62 -11.00 14.00
CA SER A 25 -14.81 -9.90 13.46
C SER A 25 -13.43 -10.40 13.07
N VAL A 26 -12.86 -9.77 12.05
CA VAL A 26 -11.52 -10.04 11.53
C VAL A 26 -10.63 -8.85 11.85
N LEU A 27 -9.54 -9.09 12.60
CA LEU A 27 -8.54 -8.10 12.93
C LEU A 27 -7.39 -8.16 11.91
N VAL A 28 -7.18 -7.08 11.17
CA VAL A 28 -6.14 -6.98 10.14
C VAL A 28 -5.04 -6.04 10.59
N LEU A 29 -3.80 -6.53 10.56
CA LEU A 29 -2.60 -5.71 10.68
C LEU A 29 -2.11 -5.36 9.29
N ALA A 30 -2.18 -4.08 8.92
CA ALA A 30 -1.69 -3.59 7.64
C ALA A 30 -0.36 -2.88 7.78
N LEU A 31 0.53 -3.03 6.80
CA LEU A 31 1.83 -2.34 6.74
C LEU A 31 2.26 -2.06 5.31
N ASP A 32 3.06 -0.99 5.14
CA ASP A 32 3.74 -0.70 3.87
C ASP A 32 5.11 -0.06 4.14
N THR A 33 6.10 -0.47 3.38
CA THR A 33 7.48 0.04 3.40
C THR A 33 8.03 0.27 1.99
N SER A 34 7.15 0.38 1.02
CA SER A 34 7.49 0.56 -0.40
C SER A 34 7.96 1.99 -0.74
N SER A 35 7.73 2.94 0.16
CA SER A 35 8.06 4.36 -0.01
C SER A 35 9.13 4.81 0.99
N ALA A 36 9.37 6.11 1.11
CA ALA A 36 10.25 6.66 2.16
C ALA A 36 9.66 6.56 3.57
N ALA A 37 8.38 6.20 3.70
CA ALA A 37 7.72 6.01 4.98
C ALA A 37 7.55 4.53 5.34
N CYS A 38 7.56 4.23 6.64
CA CYS A 38 6.94 3.04 7.19
C CYS A 38 5.54 3.41 7.67
N VAL A 39 4.54 2.69 7.26
CA VAL A 39 3.16 2.91 7.67
C VAL A 39 2.55 1.63 8.21
N ALA A 40 1.69 1.73 9.22
CA ALA A 40 0.97 0.59 9.78
C ALA A 40 -0.41 1.01 10.30
N ALA A 41 -1.38 0.09 10.22
CA ALA A 41 -2.70 0.24 10.82
C ALA A 41 -3.20 -1.08 11.39
N VAL A 42 -4.05 -0.98 12.40
CA VAL A 42 -4.88 -2.08 12.89
C VAL A 42 -6.34 -1.74 12.56
N VAL A 43 -6.96 -2.59 11.77
CA VAL A 43 -8.34 -2.42 11.30
C VAL A 43 -9.16 -3.64 11.71
N GLU A 44 -10.30 -3.41 12.34
CA GLU A 44 -11.26 -4.45 12.65
C GLU A 44 -12.41 -4.38 11.64
N ARG A 45 -12.72 -5.52 11.02
CA ARG A 45 -13.92 -5.71 10.20
C ARG A 45 -14.87 -6.65 10.89
N ALA A 46 -16.06 -6.15 11.19
CA ALA A 46 -17.15 -6.93 11.77
C ALA A 46 -18.28 -7.10 10.76
N GLU A 47 -18.91 -8.27 10.74
CA GLU A 47 -20.13 -8.51 9.99
C GLU A 47 -21.33 -8.28 10.91
N GLY A 48 -22.17 -7.32 10.58
CA GLY A 48 -23.38 -6.97 11.36
C GLY A 48 -24.64 -7.13 10.53
N HIS A 49 -25.79 -7.11 11.19
CA HIS A 49 -27.11 -7.21 10.55
C HIS A 49 -27.39 -6.11 9.51
N ALA A 50 -26.69 -4.98 9.59
CA ALA A 50 -26.78 -3.84 8.67
C ALA A 50 -25.67 -3.83 7.60
N GLY A 51 -24.90 -4.93 7.45
CA GLY A 51 -23.79 -5.05 6.52
C GLY A 51 -22.41 -5.02 7.20
N ARG A 52 -21.36 -5.04 6.37
CA ARG A 52 -19.97 -5.01 6.81
C ARG A 52 -19.61 -3.63 7.37
N ARG A 53 -18.96 -3.61 8.53
CA ARG A 53 -18.44 -2.40 9.16
C ARG A 53 -16.95 -2.54 9.35
N GLU A 54 -16.21 -1.53 8.95
CA GLU A 54 -14.76 -1.44 9.21
C GLU A 54 -14.49 -0.32 10.22
N CYS A 55 -13.66 -0.62 11.18
CA CYS A 55 -13.23 0.31 12.21
C CYS A 55 -11.71 0.37 12.22
N VAL A 56 -11.15 1.55 12.08
CA VAL A 56 -9.72 1.79 12.27
C VAL A 56 -9.47 1.92 13.77
N LEU A 57 -8.82 0.92 14.37
CA LEU A 57 -8.50 0.94 15.79
C LEU A 57 -7.29 1.84 16.08
N ALA A 58 -6.28 1.74 15.23
CA ALA A 58 -5.10 2.61 15.28
C ALA A 58 -4.39 2.66 13.94
N GLN A 59 -3.67 3.75 13.69
CA GLN A 59 -2.76 3.88 12.56
C GLN A 59 -1.56 4.75 12.92
N ARG A 60 -0.40 4.43 12.33
CA ARG A 60 0.83 5.19 12.50
C ARG A 60 1.61 5.27 11.20
N SER A 61 2.31 6.38 11.03
CA SER A 61 3.22 6.61 9.91
C SER A 61 4.49 7.28 10.41
N VAL A 62 5.64 6.86 9.90
CA VAL A 62 6.92 7.49 10.19
C VAL A 62 7.77 7.55 8.93
N VAL A 63 8.34 8.73 8.64
CA VAL A 63 9.28 8.87 7.53
C VAL A 63 10.60 8.19 7.92
N ALA A 64 10.87 7.07 7.29
CA ALA A 64 11.97 6.17 7.66
C ALA A 64 13.27 6.49 6.89
N GLY A 65 13.15 7.10 5.70
CA GLY A 65 14.28 7.32 4.80
C GLY A 65 14.92 5.99 4.37
N ARG A 66 16.01 5.57 5.03
CA ARG A 66 16.68 4.28 4.80
C ARG A 66 16.62 3.33 6.00
N ARG A 67 15.87 3.70 7.05
CA ARG A 67 15.85 3.00 8.34
C ARG A 67 14.64 2.08 8.51
N HIS A 68 14.06 1.58 7.42
CA HIS A 68 12.87 0.72 7.46
C HIS A 68 13.04 -0.49 8.37
N GLY A 69 14.20 -1.17 8.32
CA GLY A 69 14.49 -2.34 9.14
C GLY A 69 14.56 -2.04 10.65
N GLU A 70 14.95 -0.81 11.02
CA GLU A 70 15.03 -0.40 12.42
C GLU A 70 13.67 0.07 12.96
N LEU A 71 12.85 0.68 12.11
CA LEU A 71 11.64 1.38 12.52
C LEU A 71 10.37 0.53 12.42
N LEU A 72 10.33 -0.48 11.53
CA LEU A 72 9.11 -1.23 11.28
C LEU A 72 8.63 -2.01 12.52
N ALA A 73 9.48 -2.78 13.17
CA ALA A 73 9.07 -3.60 14.33
C ALA A 73 8.58 -2.73 15.51
N PRO A 74 9.27 -1.65 15.91
CA PRO A 74 8.73 -0.70 16.91
C PRO A 74 7.40 -0.07 16.48
N LEU A 75 7.24 0.27 15.20
CA LEU A 75 6.01 0.85 14.67
C LEU A 75 4.83 -0.12 14.81
N LEU A 76 5.03 -1.40 14.44
CA LEU A 76 4.01 -2.45 14.56
C LEU A 76 3.63 -2.69 16.04
N SER A 77 4.61 -2.73 16.93
CA SER A 77 4.34 -2.85 18.37
C SER A 77 3.53 -1.67 18.91
N SER A 78 3.87 -0.46 18.47
CA SER A 78 3.19 0.76 18.92
C SER A 78 1.75 0.82 18.41
N VAL A 79 1.50 0.49 17.13
CA VAL A 79 0.14 0.55 16.57
C VAL A 79 -0.77 -0.50 17.17
N LEU A 80 -0.25 -1.69 17.51
CA LEU A 80 -1.00 -2.72 18.22
C LEU A 80 -1.34 -2.28 19.65
N ALA A 81 -0.37 -1.70 20.37
CA ALA A 81 -0.61 -1.15 21.70
C ALA A 81 -1.66 -0.04 21.70
N ASP A 82 -1.61 0.89 20.74
CA ASP A 82 -2.62 1.95 20.58
C ASP A 82 -4.01 1.39 20.28
N ALA A 83 -4.08 0.28 19.55
CA ALA A 83 -5.32 -0.44 19.27
C ALA A 83 -5.83 -1.25 20.48
N GLY A 84 -5.04 -1.38 21.55
CA GLY A 84 -5.36 -2.26 22.67
C GLY A 84 -5.34 -3.75 22.30
N GLN A 85 -4.58 -4.11 21.26
CA GLN A 85 -4.50 -5.47 20.73
C GLN A 85 -3.10 -6.07 20.91
N GLN A 86 -3.03 -7.38 20.89
CA GLN A 86 -1.75 -8.11 20.89
C GLN A 86 -1.53 -8.73 19.51
N VAL A 87 -0.29 -9.02 19.19
CA VAL A 87 0.05 -9.61 17.88
C VAL A 87 -0.67 -10.94 17.63
N ARG A 88 -0.93 -11.71 18.69
CA ARG A 88 -1.66 -12.98 18.61
C ARG A 88 -3.16 -12.84 18.29
N ASP A 89 -3.70 -11.61 18.42
CA ASP A 89 -5.11 -11.32 18.16
C ASP A 89 -5.36 -11.00 16.68
N VAL A 90 -4.28 -10.91 15.88
CA VAL A 90 -4.32 -10.62 14.44
C VAL A 90 -4.82 -11.85 13.69
N ASP A 91 -5.85 -11.66 12.88
CA ASP A 91 -6.47 -12.71 12.05
C ASP A 91 -5.95 -12.72 10.61
N ALA A 92 -5.39 -11.59 10.12
CA ALA A 92 -4.78 -11.48 8.80
C ALA A 92 -3.74 -10.35 8.76
N VAL A 93 -2.77 -10.47 7.86
CA VAL A 93 -1.78 -9.42 7.60
C VAL A 93 -1.96 -8.90 6.17
N ALA A 94 -2.02 -7.57 6.01
CA ALA A 94 -2.03 -6.89 4.72
C ALA A 94 -0.69 -6.18 4.52
N VAL A 95 -0.07 -6.35 3.35
CA VAL A 95 1.23 -5.72 3.09
C VAL A 95 1.28 -5.08 1.72
N GLY A 96 1.80 -3.83 1.68
CA GLY A 96 2.15 -3.19 0.43
C GLY A 96 3.29 -3.94 -0.26
N VAL A 97 3.04 -4.39 -1.50
CA VAL A 97 4.02 -5.12 -2.31
C VAL A 97 4.75 -4.22 -3.30
N GLY A 98 4.59 -2.91 -3.18
CA GLY A 98 5.19 -1.92 -4.08
C GLY A 98 4.28 -1.53 -5.25
N PRO A 99 4.85 -0.93 -6.29
CA PRO A 99 6.29 -0.80 -6.56
C PRO A 99 7.02 0.15 -5.59
N GLY A 100 8.31 -0.09 -5.43
CA GLY A 100 9.14 0.70 -4.52
C GLY A 100 10.62 0.29 -4.52
N PRO A 101 11.48 1.03 -3.76
CA PRO A 101 12.87 0.69 -3.61
C PRO A 101 13.08 -0.70 -3.01
N PHE A 102 13.94 -1.50 -3.64
CA PHE A 102 14.16 -2.92 -3.37
C PHE A 102 14.35 -3.28 -1.88
N THR A 103 15.21 -2.53 -1.16
CA THR A 103 15.52 -2.82 0.25
C THR A 103 14.33 -2.55 1.16
N GLY A 104 13.66 -1.39 1.01
CA GLY A 104 12.49 -1.03 1.80
C GLY A 104 11.36 -2.04 1.59
N LEU A 105 11.04 -2.30 0.33
CA LEU A 105 9.99 -3.23 -0.05
C LEU A 105 10.16 -4.63 0.57
N ARG A 106 11.38 -5.16 0.56
CA ARG A 106 11.68 -6.46 1.17
C ARG A 106 11.47 -6.47 2.68
N VAL A 107 11.80 -5.40 3.38
CA VAL A 107 11.61 -5.32 4.83
C VAL A 107 10.15 -5.56 5.17
N GLY A 108 9.21 -4.88 4.53
CA GLY A 108 7.77 -5.07 4.76
C GLY A 108 7.29 -6.46 4.40
N VAL A 109 7.58 -6.92 3.18
CA VAL A 109 7.09 -8.22 2.69
C VAL A 109 7.62 -9.39 3.52
N VAL A 110 8.92 -9.38 3.86
CA VAL A 110 9.50 -10.44 4.71
C VAL A 110 8.92 -10.40 6.12
N THR A 111 8.75 -9.21 6.71
CA THR A 111 8.14 -9.06 8.03
C THR A 111 6.70 -9.58 8.05
N ALA A 112 5.89 -9.19 7.06
CA ALA A 112 4.52 -9.66 6.93
C ALA A 112 4.44 -11.19 6.76
N THR A 113 5.28 -11.76 5.89
CA THR A 113 5.35 -13.21 5.67
C THR A 113 5.76 -13.95 6.93
N ALA A 114 6.77 -13.45 7.65
CA ALA A 114 7.22 -14.06 8.91
C ALA A 114 6.13 -14.01 9.99
N LEU A 115 5.42 -12.87 10.11
CA LEU A 115 4.27 -12.74 11.01
C LEU A 115 3.15 -13.72 10.65
N GLY A 116 2.77 -13.77 9.36
CA GLY A 116 1.73 -14.69 8.89
C GLY A 116 2.08 -16.15 9.19
N GLN A 117 3.33 -16.56 8.96
CA GLN A 117 3.81 -17.90 9.28
C GLN A 117 3.80 -18.18 10.79
N ALA A 118 4.29 -17.24 11.60
CA ALA A 118 4.35 -17.41 13.06
C ALA A 118 2.97 -17.47 13.71
N LEU A 119 2.00 -16.74 13.17
CA LEU A 119 0.62 -16.69 13.69
C LEU A 119 -0.31 -17.72 13.04
N GLY A 120 0.09 -18.34 11.93
CA GLY A 120 -0.77 -19.23 11.14
C GLY A 120 -1.90 -18.51 10.43
N VAL A 121 -1.72 -17.22 10.08
CA VAL A 121 -2.75 -16.38 9.45
C VAL A 121 -2.40 -16.02 8.00
N PRO A 122 -3.40 -15.72 7.16
CA PRO A 122 -3.16 -15.33 5.77
C PRO A 122 -2.43 -13.98 5.67
N VAL A 123 -1.60 -13.86 4.61
CA VAL A 123 -0.92 -12.61 4.24
C VAL A 123 -1.39 -12.18 2.86
N HIS A 124 -1.86 -10.94 2.76
CA HIS A 124 -2.40 -10.37 1.53
C HIS A 124 -1.48 -9.26 1.00
N GLY A 125 -1.04 -9.41 -0.25
CA GLY A 125 -0.27 -8.39 -0.95
C GLY A 125 -1.18 -7.35 -1.62
N VAL A 126 -0.87 -6.07 -1.45
CA VAL A 126 -1.60 -4.94 -2.05
C VAL A 126 -0.62 -4.07 -2.84
N CYS A 127 -0.95 -3.70 -4.08
CA CYS A 127 -0.15 -2.71 -4.80
C CYS A 127 -0.17 -1.38 -4.04
N SER A 128 1.01 -0.88 -3.67
CA SER A 128 1.14 0.32 -2.84
C SER A 128 0.59 1.59 -3.52
N LEU A 129 0.66 1.65 -4.86
CA LEU A 129 0.05 2.76 -5.61
C LEU A 129 -1.48 2.68 -5.57
N ASP A 130 -2.06 1.46 -5.57
CA ASP A 130 -3.51 1.29 -5.47
C ASP A 130 -4.03 1.77 -4.11
N ALA A 131 -3.25 1.60 -3.04
CA ALA A 131 -3.61 2.13 -1.73
C ALA A 131 -3.71 3.67 -1.70
N ILE A 132 -3.03 4.36 -2.61
CA ILE A 132 -3.19 5.81 -2.80
C ILE A 132 -4.36 6.10 -3.75
N GLY A 133 -4.37 5.44 -4.92
CA GLY A 133 -5.28 5.76 -6.01
C GLY A 133 -6.74 5.38 -5.76
N ALA A 134 -6.99 4.30 -5.03
CA ALA A 134 -8.34 3.73 -4.86
C ALA A 134 -9.36 4.67 -4.18
N ALA A 135 -8.90 5.63 -3.39
CA ALA A 135 -9.77 6.58 -2.69
C ALA A 135 -9.92 7.94 -3.40
N LEU A 136 -9.30 8.10 -4.57
CA LEU A 136 -9.24 9.38 -5.26
C LEU A 136 -10.28 9.47 -6.38
N PRO A 137 -11.16 10.47 -6.37
CA PRO A 137 -12.11 10.70 -7.45
C PRO A 137 -11.45 11.37 -8.66
N GLY A 138 -12.05 11.19 -9.83
CA GLY A 138 -11.60 11.77 -11.10
C GLY A 138 -10.42 11.02 -11.70
N ARG A 139 -9.78 11.63 -12.69
CA ARG A 139 -8.62 11.06 -13.39
C ARG A 139 -7.34 11.50 -12.71
N VAL A 140 -6.69 10.58 -12.01
CA VAL A 140 -5.54 10.87 -11.16
C VAL A 140 -4.38 9.94 -11.50
N ALA A 141 -3.15 10.48 -11.59
CA ALA A 141 -1.96 9.66 -11.54
C ALA A 141 -1.37 9.66 -10.13
N VAL A 142 -0.93 8.50 -9.68
CA VAL A 142 -0.14 8.35 -8.47
C VAL A 142 1.31 8.16 -8.86
N ALA A 143 2.21 8.95 -8.27
CA ALA A 143 3.64 8.91 -8.57
C ALA A 143 4.48 8.73 -7.29
N GLY A 144 5.28 7.68 -7.23
CA GLY A 144 6.30 7.44 -6.21
C GLY A 144 7.71 7.72 -6.73
N ASP A 145 8.66 8.05 -5.85
CA ASP A 145 10.06 8.24 -6.24
C ASP A 145 10.73 6.89 -6.61
N ALA A 146 11.07 6.71 -7.88
CA ALA A 146 11.80 5.53 -8.35
C ALA A 146 13.32 5.74 -8.39
N ARG A 147 13.84 6.86 -7.84
CA ARG A 147 15.23 7.28 -7.98
C ARG A 147 15.63 7.56 -9.43
N ARG A 148 16.88 7.99 -9.68
CA ARG A 148 17.45 8.21 -11.03
C ARG A 148 16.62 9.11 -11.94
N ARG A 149 15.87 10.06 -11.35
CA ARG A 149 14.96 10.98 -12.07
C ARG A 149 13.81 10.24 -12.77
N GLU A 150 13.33 9.14 -12.16
CA GLU A 150 12.18 8.36 -12.60
C GLU A 150 11.13 8.27 -11.49
N VAL A 151 9.92 7.91 -11.87
CA VAL A 151 8.79 7.70 -10.97
C VAL A 151 8.20 6.30 -11.18
N TYR A 152 7.82 5.65 -10.09
CA TYR A 152 6.81 4.58 -10.15
C TYR A 152 5.45 5.25 -10.28
N TRP A 153 4.66 4.82 -11.23
CA TRP A 153 3.37 5.46 -11.45
C TRP A 153 2.26 4.47 -11.81
N ALA A 154 1.04 4.87 -11.54
CA ALA A 154 -0.17 4.26 -12.06
C ALA A 154 -1.25 5.34 -12.21
N ALA A 155 -2.14 5.17 -13.21
CA ALA A 155 -3.26 6.08 -13.45
C ALA A 155 -4.58 5.44 -13.04
N TYR A 156 -5.47 6.26 -12.50
CA TYR A 156 -6.76 5.87 -11.95
C TYR A 156 -7.87 6.75 -12.51
N GLU A 157 -9.04 6.18 -12.63
CA GLU A 157 -10.29 6.88 -12.91
C GLU A 157 -11.31 6.44 -11.87
N ASP A 158 -11.76 7.38 -11.04
CA ASP A 158 -12.69 7.13 -9.92
C ASP A 158 -12.25 5.94 -9.05
N GLY A 159 -10.97 5.92 -8.65
CA GLY A 159 -10.39 4.89 -7.81
C GLY A 159 -10.03 3.58 -8.52
N LYS A 160 -10.39 3.41 -9.79
CA LYS A 160 -10.04 2.21 -10.57
C LYS A 160 -8.78 2.46 -11.37
N ARG A 161 -7.82 1.54 -11.27
CA ARG A 161 -6.59 1.63 -12.06
C ARG A 161 -6.88 1.40 -13.54
N VAL A 162 -6.49 2.37 -14.38
CA VAL A 162 -6.66 2.34 -15.84
C VAL A 162 -5.34 2.16 -16.58
N ALA A 163 -4.19 2.47 -15.94
CA ALA A 163 -2.86 2.25 -16.52
C ALA A 163 -1.79 2.01 -15.45
N GLY A 164 -0.71 1.34 -15.80
CA GLY A 164 0.37 0.97 -14.88
C GLY A 164 0.06 -0.28 -14.06
N PRO A 165 0.84 -0.60 -13.00
CA PRO A 165 1.99 0.18 -12.53
C PRO A 165 3.19 0.08 -13.49
N ALA A 166 3.92 1.18 -13.64
CA ALA A 166 5.10 1.26 -14.49
C ALA A 166 6.19 2.14 -13.85
N VAL A 167 7.37 2.18 -14.47
CA VAL A 167 8.47 3.05 -14.09
C VAL A 167 8.96 3.80 -15.32
N ASP A 168 8.94 5.12 -15.26
CA ASP A 168 9.31 6.00 -16.35
C ASP A 168 9.83 7.35 -15.85
N ARG A 169 10.25 8.22 -16.77
CA ARG A 169 10.54 9.60 -16.46
C ARG A 169 9.24 10.37 -16.14
N PRO A 170 9.27 11.41 -15.27
CA PRO A 170 8.07 12.13 -14.85
C PRO A 170 7.26 12.73 -16.01
N GLN A 171 7.91 13.04 -17.14
CA GLN A 171 7.24 13.62 -18.33
C GLN A 171 6.11 12.74 -18.88
N VAL A 172 6.20 11.42 -18.74
CA VAL A 172 5.14 10.50 -19.21
C VAL A 172 3.77 10.83 -18.59
N LEU A 173 3.77 11.37 -17.38
CA LEU A 173 2.53 11.72 -16.66
C LEU A 173 1.75 12.85 -17.33
N LEU A 174 2.41 13.71 -18.14
CA LEU A 174 1.77 14.76 -18.91
C LEU A 174 0.93 14.23 -20.08
N GLU A 175 1.25 13.01 -20.54
CA GLU A 175 0.60 12.37 -21.69
C GLU A 175 -0.60 11.50 -21.29
N LEU A 176 -0.79 11.25 -19.98
CA LEU A 176 -1.84 10.35 -19.48
C LEU A 176 -3.25 10.96 -19.50
N GLY A 177 -3.38 12.26 -19.73
CA GLY A 177 -4.66 12.97 -19.72
C GLY A 177 -5.34 12.92 -18.35
N VAL A 178 -4.56 13.00 -17.27
CA VAL A 178 -5.04 13.06 -15.90
C VAL A 178 -5.26 14.50 -15.45
N ASP A 179 -6.15 14.72 -14.49
CA ASP A 179 -6.46 16.04 -13.96
C ASP A 179 -5.41 16.50 -12.94
N ARG A 180 -4.77 15.55 -12.26
CA ARG A 180 -3.75 15.81 -11.24
C ARG A 180 -2.84 14.60 -11.02
N VAL A 181 -1.68 14.87 -10.40
CA VAL A 181 -0.71 13.85 -9.98
C VAL A 181 -0.48 13.99 -8.48
N VAL A 182 -0.60 12.90 -7.73
CA VAL A 182 -0.38 12.83 -6.28
C VAL A 182 0.79 11.90 -5.94
N GLY A 183 1.19 11.90 -4.69
CA GLY A 183 2.29 11.06 -4.18
C GLY A 183 3.61 11.80 -4.06
N ALA A 184 4.58 11.18 -3.43
CA ALA A 184 5.91 11.78 -3.18
C ALA A 184 6.64 12.15 -4.48
N GLY A 185 6.43 11.41 -5.57
CA GLY A 185 6.98 11.73 -6.88
C GLY A 185 6.37 12.99 -7.49
N ALA A 186 5.08 13.28 -7.24
CA ALA A 186 4.43 14.50 -7.69
C ALA A 186 5.09 15.73 -7.07
N THR A 187 5.32 15.71 -5.77
CA THR A 187 6.00 16.81 -5.06
C THR A 187 7.45 16.94 -5.52
N LEU A 188 8.17 15.82 -5.67
CA LEU A 188 9.58 15.82 -6.06
C LEU A 188 9.81 16.40 -7.46
N TYR A 189 8.87 16.19 -8.38
CA TYR A 189 8.98 16.60 -9.78
C TYR A 189 7.92 17.65 -10.18
N ALA A 190 7.44 18.47 -9.23
CA ALA A 190 6.38 19.44 -9.45
C ALA A 190 6.67 20.41 -10.61
N GLU A 191 7.93 20.83 -10.77
CA GLU A 191 8.35 21.72 -11.88
C GLU A 191 8.19 21.05 -13.25
N VAL A 192 8.39 19.73 -13.34
CA VAL A 192 8.25 18.97 -14.58
C VAL A 192 6.78 18.76 -14.93
N LEU A 193 5.92 18.65 -13.91
CA LEU A 193 4.51 18.32 -14.06
C LEU A 193 3.61 19.50 -14.45
N LEU A 194 4.19 20.70 -14.65
CA LEU A 194 3.52 21.87 -15.25
C LEU A 194 2.15 22.22 -14.62
N GLY A 195 2.05 22.12 -13.28
CA GLY A 195 0.82 22.44 -12.54
C GLY A 195 -0.11 21.24 -12.27
N LEU A 196 0.17 20.07 -12.81
CA LEU A 196 -0.59 18.84 -12.46
C LEU A 196 -0.27 18.30 -11.07
N ALA A 197 0.85 18.69 -10.48
CA ALA A 197 1.24 18.21 -9.13
C ALA A 197 0.28 18.72 -8.06
N ASP A 198 -0.34 17.80 -7.33
CA ASP A 198 -1.17 18.08 -6.16
C ASP A 198 -0.43 17.68 -4.87
N PRO A 199 0.24 18.63 -4.19
CA PRO A 199 0.97 18.35 -2.97
C PRO A 199 0.06 18.10 -1.76
N THR A 200 -1.23 18.38 -1.89
CA THR A 200 -2.21 18.17 -0.80
C THR A 200 -2.72 16.73 -0.74
N GLY A 201 -2.52 15.98 -1.82
CA GLY A 201 -2.86 14.57 -1.88
C GLY A 201 -1.92 13.67 -1.03
N PRO A 202 -2.31 12.40 -0.86
CA PRO A 202 -1.51 11.44 -0.09
C PRO A 202 -0.09 11.29 -0.68
N GLN A 203 0.93 11.51 0.14
CA GLN A 203 2.33 11.36 -0.27
C GLN A 203 2.81 9.91 -0.20
N TYR A 204 2.22 9.12 0.68
CA TYR A 204 2.57 7.73 0.94
C TYR A 204 1.31 6.87 1.03
N PRO A 205 1.39 5.55 0.85
CA PRO A 205 0.24 4.66 0.97
C PRO A 205 -0.43 4.81 2.35
N PRO A 206 -1.71 5.21 2.43
CA PRO A 206 -2.43 5.19 3.70
C PRO A 206 -2.60 3.74 4.18
N PRO A 207 -2.13 3.39 5.39
CA PRO A 207 -2.12 2.01 5.85
C PRO A 207 -3.53 1.42 6.01
N VAL A 208 -4.51 2.28 6.27
CA VAL A 208 -5.93 1.89 6.31
C VAL A 208 -6.41 1.39 4.95
N LEU A 209 -5.99 2.05 3.87
CA LEU A 209 -6.36 1.64 2.51
C LEU A 209 -5.62 0.36 2.08
N VAL A 210 -4.43 0.08 2.61
CA VAL A 210 -3.79 -1.23 2.45
C VAL A 210 -4.64 -2.33 3.09
N ALA A 211 -5.15 -2.14 4.32
CA ALA A 211 -6.07 -3.08 4.97
C ALA A 211 -7.37 -3.24 4.16
N HIS A 212 -7.96 -2.12 3.77
CA HIS A 212 -9.23 -2.07 3.05
C HIS A 212 -9.18 -2.81 1.71
N LEU A 213 -8.14 -2.60 0.92
CA LEU A 213 -7.93 -3.32 -0.34
C LEU A 213 -7.69 -4.82 -0.14
N ALA A 214 -6.93 -5.20 0.89
CA ALA A 214 -6.72 -6.58 1.25
C ALA A 214 -8.03 -7.29 1.62
N LEU A 215 -8.95 -6.58 2.25
CA LEU A 215 -10.27 -7.07 2.62
C LEU A 215 -11.28 -7.09 1.43
N GLY A 216 -10.88 -6.57 0.25
CA GLY A 216 -11.73 -6.55 -0.94
C GLY A 216 -12.92 -5.59 -0.84
N THR A 217 -12.83 -4.56 -0.01
CA THR A 217 -13.91 -3.61 0.27
C THR A 217 -13.77 -2.29 -0.48
N ALA A 218 -12.60 -1.96 -1.01
CA ALA A 218 -12.43 -0.85 -1.95
C ALA A 218 -13.02 -1.28 -3.29
N GLY A 219 -14.16 -0.67 -3.63
CA GLY A 219 -15.05 -1.03 -4.74
C GLY A 219 -14.37 -1.71 -5.90
N THR A 220 -14.95 -2.80 -6.36
CA THR A 220 -14.59 -3.68 -7.49
C THR A 220 -13.37 -3.24 -8.32
N ALA A 221 -12.25 -3.02 -7.66
CA ALA A 221 -10.98 -2.84 -8.34
C ALA A 221 -10.66 -4.19 -8.96
N GLY A 222 -10.77 -4.25 -10.28
CA GLY A 222 -10.41 -5.43 -11.02
C GLY A 222 -9.06 -5.93 -10.52
N THR A 223 -9.01 -7.20 -10.19
CA THR A 223 -7.78 -7.92 -9.95
C THR A 223 -6.82 -7.53 -11.06
N ALA A 224 -5.87 -6.66 -10.75
CA ALA A 224 -4.82 -6.34 -11.67
C ALA A 224 -4.00 -7.59 -11.86
N GLY A 225 -4.32 -8.32 -12.89
CA GLY A 225 -3.42 -9.30 -13.43
C GLY A 225 -2.09 -8.62 -13.67
N ALA A 226 -1.04 -9.13 -13.08
CA ALA A 226 0.31 -8.83 -13.52
C ALA A 226 0.33 -9.15 -15.02
N ALA A 227 0.47 -8.14 -15.86
CA ALA A 227 0.74 -8.35 -17.27
C ALA A 227 2.07 -9.09 -17.33
N GLY A 228 2.03 -10.40 -17.63
CA GLY A 228 3.22 -11.21 -17.82
C GLY A 228 3.29 -12.56 -17.08
N ALA A 229 2.20 -13.11 -16.59
CA ALA A 229 2.16 -14.50 -16.17
C ALA A 229 0.92 -15.15 -16.76
N GLU A 230 1.11 -15.96 -17.82
CA GLU A 230 0.08 -16.81 -18.37
C GLU A 230 -0.39 -17.83 -17.34
N GLY A 231 -1.71 -17.92 -17.20
CA GLY A 231 -2.44 -19.12 -16.86
C GLY A 231 -2.50 -19.54 -15.43
N LEU A 232 -3.68 -19.30 -14.80
CA LEU A 232 -4.47 -20.41 -14.21
C LEU A 232 -5.90 -19.88 -13.93
N PRO A 233 -6.96 -20.58 -14.38
CA PRO A 233 -8.34 -20.19 -14.10
C PRO A 233 -8.72 -20.66 -12.70
N GLY A 234 -8.96 -19.71 -11.81
CA GLY A 234 -9.50 -19.96 -10.48
C GLY A 234 -10.79 -19.18 -10.28
N THR A 235 -11.92 -19.86 -10.43
CA THR A 235 -13.23 -19.36 -10.03
C THR A 235 -13.26 -19.19 -8.52
N ALA A 236 -13.15 -17.96 -8.04
CA ALA A 236 -13.37 -17.62 -6.65
C ALA A 236 -14.77 -17.03 -6.49
N GLY A 237 -15.62 -17.71 -5.73
CA GLY A 237 -16.91 -17.20 -5.28
C GLY A 237 -16.75 -16.02 -4.29
N PRO A 238 -17.82 -15.26 -4.02
CA PRO A 238 -17.76 -13.94 -3.37
C PRO A 238 -17.38 -13.91 -1.89
N ASP A 239 -16.96 -15.01 -1.28
CA ASP A 239 -16.93 -15.13 0.18
C ASP A 239 -15.58 -15.53 0.80
N ARG A 240 -14.50 -15.53 0.05
CA ARG A 240 -13.18 -15.81 0.62
C ARG A 240 -12.18 -14.72 0.23
N LEU A 241 -11.50 -14.17 1.24
CA LEU A 241 -10.24 -13.46 1.09
C LEU A 241 -9.34 -14.32 0.22
N SER A 242 -9.25 -14.04 -1.08
CA SER A 242 -8.31 -14.72 -1.95
C SER A 242 -6.92 -14.19 -1.62
N PRO A 243 -6.05 -14.99 -0.98
CA PRO A 243 -4.71 -14.55 -0.67
C PRO A 243 -3.94 -14.40 -1.98
N ALA A 244 -3.82 -13.17 -2.47
CA ALA A 244 -2.75 -12.91 -3.40
C ALA A 244 -1.44 -13.06 -2.62
N PRO A 245 -0.52 -13.95 -3.02
CA PRO A 245 0.73 -14.10 -2.30
C PRO A 245 1.44 -12.73 -2.28
N PRO A 246 2.13 -12.37 -1.18
CA PRO A 246 2.81 -11.08 -1.07
C PRO A 246 4.11 -11.10 -1.90
N ILE A 247 3.96 -11.11 -3.21
CA ILE A 247 5.09 -11.09 -4.16
C ILE A 247 5.45 -9.64 -4.44
N PRO A 248 6.70 -9.22 -4.15
CA PRO A 248 7.14 -7.86 -4.41
C PRO A 248 7.05 -7.48 -5.89
N LEU A 249 6.49 -6.31 -6.18
CA LEU A 249 6.40 -5.76 -7.54
C LEU A 249 7.75 -5.09 -7.90
N TYR A 250 8.68 -5.87 -8.42
CA TYR A 250 9.95 -5.36 -8.90
C TYR A 250 9.82 -4.86 -10.34
N LEU A 251 9.45 -3.60 -10.54
CA LEU A 251 9.37 -2.97 -11.86
C LEU A 251 10.74 -2.61 -12.44
N ARG A 252 11.78 -2.59 -11.59
CA ARG A 252 13.15 -2.34 -12.00
C ARG A 252 14.00 -3.58 -11.79
N ARG A 253 14.83 -3.92 -12.78
CA ARG A 253 15.84 -4.98 -12.62
C ARG A 253 16.88 -4.54 -11.59
N PRO A 254 17.43 -5.45 -10.75
CA PRO A 254 18.53 -5.15 -9.86
C PRO A 254 19.72 -4.62 -10.67
N ASP A 255 20.41 -3.60 -10.11
CA ASP A 255 21.61 -3.02 -10.71
C ASP A 255 22.87 -3.91 -10.54
N ALA A 256 22.71 -5.17 -10.18
CA ALA A 256 23.79 -6.11 -10.01
C ALA A 256 24.46 -6.38 -11.37
N VAL A 257 25.64 -5.83 -11.55
CA VAL A 257 26.55 -6.19 -12.65
C VAL A 257 27.29 -7.45 -12.20
N LEU A 258 27.43 -8.42 -13.11
CA LEU A 258 28.27 -9.58 -12.85
C LEU A 258 29.67 -9.10 -12.39
N PRO A 259 30.24 -9.70 -11.33
CA PRO A 259 31.59 -9.33 -10.89
C PRO A 259 32.57 -9.45 -12.07
N GLY A 260 33.34 -8.42 -12.31
CA GLY A 260 34.45 -8.49 -13.26
C GLY A 260 35.47 -9.58 -12.83
N PRO A 261 36.39 -9.95 -13.69
CA PRO A 261 37.41 -10.95 -13.37
C PRO A 261 38.09 -10.59 -12.05
N ALA A 262 38.24 -11.59 -11.18
CA ALA A 262 38.88 -11.43 -9.88
C ALA A 262 40.21 -10.72 -10.02
N LYS A 263 40.46 -9.65 -9.23
CA LYS A 263 41.76 -9.02 -9.17
C LYS A 263 42.81 -10.06 -8.73
N ARG A 264 43.82 -10.30 -9.55
CA ARG A 264 44.98 -11.11 -9.15
C ARG A 264 45.63 -10.39 -7.97
N VAL A 265 45.64 -11.01 -6.82
CA VAL A 265 46.47 -10.59 -5.69
C VAL A 265 47.85 -11.06 -6.05
N THR A 266 48.75 -10.13 -6.46
CA THR A 266 50.17 -10.38 -6.53
C THR A 266 50.70 -10.44 -5.11
N ALA A 267 51.31 -11.59 -4.75
CA ALA A 267 52.01 -11.78 -3.48
C ALA A 267 53.26 -10.87 -3.40
#